data_2d074fc82b9f1cda6b752103488007d7
#
_entry.id   2d074fc82b9f1cda6b752103488007d7
#
_cell.length_a   1.000
_cell.length_b   1.000
_cell.length_c   1.000
_cell.angle_alpha   90.00
_cell.angle_beta   90.00
_cell.angle_gamma   90.00
#
_symmetry.space_group_name_H-M   'P 1'
#
loop_
_entity.id
_entity.type
_entity.pdbx_description
1 polymer ?
#
loop_
_entity_poly.entity_id
_entity_poly.type
_entity_poly.pdbx_seq_one_letter_code
_entity_poly.pdbx_strand_id
1 'polypeptide(L)'
;EHWAFDYSLDYAYNNLNSSLATDTRPYRNTILQSFTAKYSLSRFTAVARLLHSVYLNDEKEGEGSKNMRRLSPSFSLSYKLLQSHDLFIRASYKSIFRAPTFTESYYYLYGSRDLKPEITKQFNLGITWRQSFSHRMDFEATLDAYINNVKDKIVAVPYNMFVWTHINVGKVLVQGVDASILTSYHLNSRQTISLSGNYTYN
;
A
#
# COMPACT_ATOMS: atom_id res chain seq x y z
N GLU A 1 -28.20 -9.38 -4.34
CA GLU A 1 -27.84 -8.07 -3.72
C GLU A 1 -26.60 -7.53 -4.43
N HIS A 2 -26.66 -6.27 -4.86
CA HIS A 2 -25.56 -5.65 -5.61
C HIS A 2 -24.58 -4.88 -4.72
N TRP A 3 -24.99 -4.56 -3.49
CA TRP A 3 -24.23 -3.79 -2.53
C TRP A 3 -23.75 -4.62 -1.36
N ALA A 4 -22.50 -4.39 -0.95
CA ALA A 4 -21.96 -4.87 0.31
C ALA A 4 -21.21 -3.71 0.98
N PHE A 5 -21.39 -3.60 2.31
CA PHE A 5 -20.74 -2.60 3.14
C PHE A 5 -19.94 -3.29 4.25
N ASP A 6 -18.79 -2.74 4.54
CA ASP A 6 -17.93 -3.20 5.62
C ASP A 6 -17.40 -2.00 6.41
N TYR A 7 -17.33 -2.16 7.72
CA TYR A 7 -16.70 -1.21 8.61
C TYR A 7 -15.69 -1.92 9.51
N SER A 8 -14.49 -1.38 9.61
CA SER A 8 -13.48 -1.88 10.55
C SER A 8 -12.92 -0.76 11.42
N LEU A 9 -12.58 -1.12 12.65
CA LEU A 9 -11.93 -0.26 13.63
C LEU A 9 -10.74 -1.02 14.20
N ASP A 10 -9.54 -0.44 14.06
CA ASP A 10 -8.31 -0.97 14.63
C ASP A 10 -7.71 0.03 15.61
N TYR A 11 -7.20 -0.47 16.72
CA TYR A 11 -6.44 0.30 17.70
C TYR A 11 -5.10 -0.36 17.95
N ALA A 12 -4.04 0.45 17.95
CA ALA A 12 -2.70 -0.01 18.30
C ALA A 12 -2.01 0.99 19.24
N TYR A 13 -1.36 0.46 20.27
CA TYR A 13 -0.47 1.20 21.14
C TYR A 13 0.97 0.78 20.88
N ASN A 14 1.83 1.75 20.59
CA ASN A 14 3.25 1.54 20.36
C ASN A 14 4.05 2.45 21.29
N ASN A 15 5.16 1.95 21.81
CA ASN A 15 6.13 2.75 22.57
C ASN A 15 7.55 2.43 22.14
N LEU A 16 8.46 3.35 22.36
CA LEU A 16 9.90 3.13 22.23
C LEU A 16 10.53 3.26 23.62
N ASN A 17 11.17 2.17 24.06
CA ASN A 17 11.98 2.13 25.27
C ASN A 17 13.37 1.60 24.90
N SER A 18 14.35 2.48 24.80
CA SER A 18 15.71 2.16 24.39
C SER A 18 16.70 3.06 25.13
N SER A 19 17.80 2.48 25.59
CA SER A 19 18.92 3.24 26.15
C SER A 19 19.66 4.12 25.10
N LEU A 20 19.44 3.86 23.82
CA LEU A 20 20.00 4.64 22.70
C LEU A 20 19.04 5.70 22.18
N ALA A 21 17.75 5.60 22.46
CA ALA A 21 16.80 6.68 22.27
C ALA A 21 16.77 7.49 23.56
N THR A 22 17.02 8.77 23.44
CA THR A 22 16.98 9.75 24.54
C THR A 22 15.92 9.42 25.61
N ASP A 23 16.03 9.89 26.84
CA ASP A 23 15.15 9.61 28.00
C ASP A 23 13.66 9.94 27.79
N THR A 24 13.26 10.41 26.59
CA THR A 24 11.93 10.89 26.25
C THR A 24 10.83 9.83 26.19
N ARG A 25 11.15 8.55 25.98
CA ARG A 25 10.21 7.42 25.96
C ARG A 25 8.91 7.71 25.21
N PRO A 26 8.98 7.96 23.87
CA PRO A 26 7.82 8.31 23.10
C PRO A 26 6.83 7.14 22.97
N TYR A 27 5.54 7.48 22.90
CA TYR A 27 4.47 6.52 22.64
C TYR A 27 3.46 7.06 21.66
N ARG A 28 2.73 6.17 21.01
CA ARG A 28 1.74 6.48 20.00
C ARG A 28 0.51 5.62 20.16
N ASN A 29 -0.64 6.27 20.24
CA ASN A 29 -1.94 5.63 20.06
C ASN A 29 -2.37 5.81 18.61
N THR A 30 -2.63 4.73 17.92
CA THR A 30 -3.08 4.72 16.53
C THR A 30 -4.51 4.20 16.47
N ILE A 31 -5.42 4.97 15.87
CA ILE A 31 -6.80 4.58 15.63
C ILE A 31 -7.03 4.62 14.12
N LEU A 32 -7.43 3.49 13.55
CA LEU A 32 -7.74 3.35 12.14
C LEU A 32 -9.21 2.95 11.99
N GLN A 33 -9.96 3.74 11.24
CA GLN A 33 -11.36 3.49 10.93
C GLN A 33 -11.48 3.36 9.41
N SER A 34 -12.02 2.24 8.94
CA SER A 34 -12.21 2.02 7.50
C SER A 34 -13.67 1.73 7.21
N PHE A 35 -14.23 2.47 6.25
CA PHE A 35 -15.52 2.19 5.66
C PHE A 35 -15.32 1.79 4.20
N THR A 36 -15.90 0.64 3.82
CA THR A 36 -15.82 0.10 2.47
C THR A 36 -17.23 -0.11 1.92
N ALA A 37 -17.46 0.36 0.69
CA ALA A 37 -18.66 0.08 -0.08
C ALA A 37 -18.26 -0.66 -1.36
N LYS A 38 -18.85 -1.82 -1.60
CA LYS A 38 -18.67 -2.62 -2.81
C LYS A 38 -19.99 -2.68 -3.56
N TYR A 39 -19.94 -2.39 -4.85
CA TYR A 39 -21.02 -2.61 -5.78
C TYR A 39 -20.63 -3.65 -6.82
N SER A 40 -21.47 -4.65 -7.03
CA SER A 40 -21.23 -5.73 -7.99
C SER A 40 -22.46 -5.90 -8.90
N LEU A 41 -22.22 -5.86 -10.19
CA LEU A 41 -23.20 -6.14 -11.23
C LEU A 41 -22.52 -7.08 -12.23
N SER A 42 -23.22 -8.04 -12.79
CA SER A 42 -22.72 -9.17 -13.61
C SER A 42 -21.28 -9.06 -14.19
N ARG A 43 -20.92 -7.96 -14.82
CA ARG A 43 -19.61 -7.70 -15.44
C ARG A 43 -18.79 -6.61 -14.76
N PHE A 44 -19.39 -5.88 -13.84
CA PHE A 44 -18.81 -4.68 -13.26
C PHE A 44 -18.70 -4.84 -11.74
N THR A 45 -17.54 -4.53 -11.20
CA THR A 45 -17.33 -4.43 -9.75
C THR A 45 -16.64 -3.11 -9.44
N ALA A 46 -17.22 -2.35 -8.54
CA ALA A 46 -16.63 -1.13 -8.00
C ALA A 46 -16.46 -1.27 -6.49
N VAL A 47 -15.32 -0.83 -5.97
CA VAL A 47 -15.06 -0.77 -4.53
C VAL A 47 -14.57 0.62 -4.20
N ALA A 48 -15.23 1.27 -3.26
CA ALA A 48 -14.80 2.54 -2.66
C ALA A 48 -14.47 2.30 -1.19
N ARG A 49 -13.34 2.79 -0.73
CA ARG A 49 -12.92 2.73 0.67
C ARG A 49 -12.45 4.09 1.15
N LEU A 50 -12.85 4.45 2.34
CA LEU A 50 -12.37 5.63 3.06
C LEU A 50 -11.71 5.18 4.36
N LEU A 51 -10.40 5.40 4.48
CA LEU A 51 -9.64 5.14 5.69
C LEU A 51 -9.41 6.46 6.43
N HIS A 52 -9.89 6.54 7.66
CA HIS A 52 -9.57 7.60 8.61
C HIS A 52 -8.49 7.11 9.57
N SER A 53 -7.35 7.78 9.56
CA SER A 53 -6.20 7.46 10.41
C SER A 53 -5.98 8.59 11.41
N VAL A 54 -5.87 8.24 12.70
CA VAL A 54 -5.56 9.17 13.80
C VAL A 54 -4.33 8.63 14.52
N TYR A 55 -3.29 9.46 14.62
CA TYR A 55 -2.06 9.18 15.34
C TYR A 55 -1.92 10.21 16.45
N LEU A 56 -2.05 9.76 17.69
CA LEU A 56 -1.84 10.57 18.89
C LEU A 56 -0.45 10.23 19.42
N ASN A 57 0.47 11.17 19.24
CA ASN A 57 1.86 11.02 19.66
C ASN A 57 2.04 11.79 20.98
N ASP A 58 2.79 11.19 21.89
CA ASP A 58 3.15 11.82 23.15
C ASP A 58 4.48 11.28 23.67
N GLU A 59 5.08 11.93 24.64
CA GLU A 59 6.33 11.56 25.30
C GLU A 59 6.15 11.60 26.83
N LYS A 60 6.86 10.75 27.54
CA LYS A 60 6.83 10.79 29.02
C LYS A 60 7.58 12.00 29.57
N GLU A 61 8.62 12.46 28.88
CA GLU A 61 9.44 13.59 29.25
C GLU A 61 9.74 14.45 28.02
N GLY A 62 9.17 15.64 27.94
CA GLY A 62 9.34 16.60 26.84
C GLY A 62 8.10 16.85 26.00
N GLU A 63 8.27 17.53 24.87
CA GLU A 63 7.21 17.77 23.89
C GLU A 63 7.21 16.66 22.85
N GLY A 64 6.10 15.95 22.75
CA GLY A 64 5.89 14.87 21.77
C GLY A 64 5.82 15.38 20.32
N SER A 65 6.05 14.47 19.39
CA SER A 65 5.80 14.74 17.98
C SER A 65 4.35 15.13 17.75
N LYS A 66 4.09 15.94 16.73
CA LYS A 66 2.74 16.43 16.41
C LYS A 66 1.75 15.28 16.14
N ASN A 67 0.54 15.44 16.67
CA ASN A 67 -0.58 14.56 16.34
C ASN A 67 -0.93 14.68 14.85
N MET A 68 -1.29 13.56 14.24
CA MET A 68 -1.60 13.48 12.81
C MET A 68 -2.97 12.87 12.59
N ARG A 69 -3.74 13.44 11.65
CA ARG A 69 -5.03 12.90 11.20
C ARG A 69 -5.10 12.94 9.69
N ARG A 70 -5.62 11.89 9.08
CA ARG A 70 -5.76 11.83 7.62
C ARG A 70 -6.95 10.99 7.19
N LEU A 71 -7.65 11.49 6.16
CA LEU A 71 -8.58 10.72 5.35
C LEU A 71 -7.86 10.25 4.08
N SER A 72 -7.85 8.96 3.85
CA SER A 72 -7.18 8.30 2.74
C SER A 72 -8.21 7.54 1.90
N PRO A 73 -8.72 8.15 0.82
CA PRO A 73 -9.65 7.48 -0.08
C PRO A 73 -8.92 6.47 -0.96
N SER A 74 -9.62 5.39 -1.29
CA SER A 74 -9.23 4.48 -2.36
C SER A 74 -10.46 4.06 -3.17
N PHE A 75 -10.26 3.83 -4.46
CA PHE A 75 -11.30 3.44 -5.39
C PHE A 75 -10.74 2.42 -6.37
N SER A 76 -11.47 1.36 -6.64
CA SER A 76 -11.11 0.38 -7.65
C SER A 76 -12.31 -0.04 -8.48
N LEU A 77 -12.06 -0.25 -9.76
CA LEU A 77 -13.01 -0.70 -10.76
C LEU A 77 -12.47 -1.96 -11.43
N SER A 78 -13.34 -2.90 -11.70
CA SER A 78 -13.06 -4.06 -12.54
C SER A 78 -14.23 -4.26 -13.49
N TYR A 79 -13.93 -4.42 -14.77
CA TYR A 79 -14.93 -4.67 -15.79
C TYR A 79 -14.54 -5.87 -16.65
N LYS A 80 -15.44 -6.85 -16.75
CA LYS A 80 -15.29 -8.02 -17.62
C LYS A 80 -15.63 -7.63 -19.06
N LEU A 81 -14.62 -7.56 -19.93
CA LEU A 81 -14.78 -7.09 -21.31
C LEU A 81 -15.61 -8.06 -22.17
N LEU A 82 -15.36 -9.36 -22.05
CA LEU A 82 -15.97 -10.40 -22.86
C LEU A 82 -16.80 -11.36 -22.02
N GLN A 83 -17.95 -11.82 -22.52
CA GLN A 83 -18.77 -12.81 -21.79
C GLN A 83 -18.15 -14.21 -21.82
N SER A 84 -17.55 -14.56 -22.96
CA SER A 84 -17.01 -15.89 -23.24
C SER A 84 -15.61 -16.13 -22.68
N HIS A 85 -14.90 -15.08 -22.30
CA HIS A 85 -13.53 -15.14 -21.80
C HIS A 85 -13.37 -14.32 -20.52
N ASP A 86 -12.54 -14.78 -19.61
CA ASP A 86 -12.24 -14.05 -18.38
C ASP A 86 -11.16 -12.98 -18.65
N LEU A 87 -11.55 -11.98 -19.45
CA LEU A 87 -10.75 -10.80 -19.75
C LEU A 87 -11.30 -9.61 -18.99
N PHE A 88 -10.49 -9.06 -18.08
CA PHE A 88 -10.84 -7.95 -17.19
C PHE A 88 -9.94 -6.75 -17.47
N ILE A 89 -10.54 -5.56 -17.52
CA ILE A 89 -9.83 -4.30 -17.35
C ILE A 89 -10.02 -3.82 -15.92
N ARG A 90 -8.95 -3.35 -15.30
CA ARG A 90 -8.93 -2.90 -13.91
C ARG A 90 -8.34 -1.51 -13.83
N ALA A 91 -8.97 -0.63 -13.06
CA ALA A 91 -8.44 0.69 -12.74
C ALA A 91 -8.52 0.91 -11.24
N SER A 92 -7.51 1.52 -10.65
CA SER A 92 -7.56 1.87 -9.23
C SER A 92 -6.82 3.16 -8.92
N TYR A 93 -7.34 3.85 -7.91
CA TYR A 93 -6.72 4.98 -7.25
C TYR A 93 -6.62 4.70 -5.76
N LYS A 94 -5.50 5.03 -5.14
CA LYS A 94 -5.29 4.89 -3.70
C LYS A 94 -4.48 6.07 -3.17
N SER A 95 -4.98 6.71 -2.12
CA SER A 95 -4.20 7.62 -1.28
C SER A 95 -3.65 6.84 -0.09
N ILE A 96 -2.33 6.87 0.08
CA ILE A 96 -1.62 6.19 1.16
C ILE A 96 -0.99 7.25 2.03
N PHE A 97 -1.17 7.12 3.34
CA PHE A 97 -0.58 7.95 4.36
C PHE A 97 0.36 7.13 5.22
N ARG A 98 1.62 7.56 5.36
CA ARG A 98 2.61 6.93 6.22
C ARG A 98 3.13 7.94 7.24
N ALA A 99 2.81 7.70 8.51
CA ALA A 99 3.42 8.45 9.60
C ALA A 99 4.90 8.07 9.76
N PRO A 100 5.78 8.99 10.17
CA PRO A 100 7.16 8.68 10.52
C PRO A 100 7.20 7.60 11.61
N THR A 101 8.15 6.69 11.52
CA THR A 101 8.40 5.68 12.56
C THR A 101 9.12 6.29 13.76
N PHE A 102 9.11 5.61 14.89
CA PHE A 102 9.90 6.05 16.06
C PHE A 102 11.39 6.10 15.76
N THR A 103 11.92 5.15 14.99
CA THR A 103 13.32 5.16 14.58
C THR A 103 13.68 6.39 13.74
N GLU A 104 12.81 6.77 12.78
CA GLU A 104 13.02 7.95 11.96
C GLU A 104 12.97 9.25 12.80
N SER A 105 12.12 9.29 13.83
CA SER A 105 11.89 10.51 14.63
C SER A 105 12.79 10.63 15.86
N TYR A 106 13.15 9.53 16.52
CA TYR A 106 13.72 9.55 17.87
C TYR A 106 15.04 8.80 18.02
N TYR A 107 15.56 8.19 16.95
CA TYR A 107 16.82 7.47 17.11
C TYR A 107 17.96 8.43 17.42
N TYR A 108 18.80 8.04 18.40
CA TYR A 108 19.95 8.82 18.86
C TYR A 108 20.87 9.22 17.69
N LEU A 109 21.25 10.49 17.62
CA LEU A 109 22.09 11.13 16.60
C LEU A 109 21.44 11.37 15.23
N TYR A 110 20.41 10.64 14.80
CA TYR A 110 19.86 10.78 13.44
C TYR A 110 18.33 10.76 13.31
N GLY A 111 17.60 10.72 14.42
CA GLY A 111 16.17 10.96 14.43
C GLY A 111 15.83 12.44 14.19
N SER A 112 14.74 12.71 13.50
CA SER A 112 14.21 14.05 13.28
C SER A 112 12.74 14.13 13.71
N ARG A 113 12.45 14.98 14.72
CA ARG A 113 11.09 15.18 15.25
C ARG A 113 10.18 15.99 14.33
N ASP A 114 10.78 16.77 13.40
CA ASP A 114 10.07 17.63 12.47
C ASP A 114 9.64 16.95 11.17
N LEU A 115 9.79 15.61 11.09
CA LEU A 115 9.41 14.86 9.91
C LEU A 115 7.91 14.96 9.62
N LYS A 116 7.61 15.32 8.39
CA LYS A 116 6.26 15.30 7.84
C LYS A 116 5.90 13.87 7.41
N PRO A 117 4.63 13.47 7.53
CA PRO A 117 4.18 12.18 7.01
C PRO A 117 4.27 12.15 5.48
N GLU A 118 4.59 10.97 4.94
CA GLU A 118 4.56 10.73 3.50
C GLU A 118 3.11 10.58 3.01
N ILE A 119 2.83 11.15 1.85
CA ILE A 119 1.54 11.00 1.17
C ILE A 119 1.82 10.47 -0.24
N THR A 120 1.35 9.26 -0.51
CA THR A 120 1.44 8.66 -1.84
C THR A 120 0.07 8.66 -2.51
N LYS A 121 0.00 9.18 -3.72
CA LYS A 121 -1.13 9.00 -4.63
C LYS A 121 -0.74 7.99 -5.68
N GLN A 122 -1.43 6.89 -5.71
CA GLN A 122 -1.16 5.76 -6.59
C GLN A 122 -2.31 5.59 -7.58
N PHE A 123 -1.98 5.51 -8.86
CA PHE A 123 -2.90 5.19 -9.95
C PHE A 123 -2.41 3.93 -10.64
N ASN A 124 -3.30 2.96 -10.84
CA ASN A 124 -3.00 1.75 -11.57
C ASN A 124 -4.06 1.52 -12.64
N LEU A 125 -3.63 1.05 -13.80
CA LEU A 125 -4.47 0.56 -14.87
C LEU A 125 -3.92 -0.80 -15.31
N GLY A 126 -4.76 -1.82 -15.33
CA GLY A 126 -4.32 -3.18 -15.65
C GLY A 126 -5.32 -3.97 -16.46
N ILE A 127 -4.80 -5.01 -17.10
CA ILE A 127 -5.57 -6.02 -17.83
C ILE A 127 -5.22 -7.37 -17.22
N THR A 128 -6.23 -8.20 -16.99
CA THR A 128 -6.06 -9.61 -16.60
C THR A 128 -6.79 -10.49 -17.58
N TRP A 129 -6.10 -11.44 -18.15
CA TRP A 129 -6.68 -12.45 -19.00
C TRP A 129 -6.49 -13.84 -18.36
N ARG A 130 -7.60 -14.55 -18.16
CA ARG A 130 -7.63 -15.92 -17.69
C ARG A 130 -8.33 -16.78 -18.72
N GLN A 131 -7.73 -17.90 -19.05
CA GLN A 131 -8.29 -18.83 -20.01
C GLN A 131 -7.91 -20.26 -19.62
N SER A 132 -8.92 -21.13 -19.56
CA SER A 132 -8.70 -22.58 -19.49
C SER A 132 -8.79 -23.13 -20.91
N PHE A 133 -7.65 -23.63 -21.41
CA PHE A 133 -7.57 -24.31 -22.70
C PHE A 133 -7.70 -25.80 -22.46
N SER A 134 -8.90 -26.36 -22.73
CA SER A 134 -9.18 -27.74 -22.40
C SER A 134 -9.15 -27.98 -20.87
N HIS A 135 -9.53 -29.15 -20.42
CA HIS A 135 -9.46 -29.56 -19.01
C HIS A 135 -8.02 -29.75 -18.47
N ARG A 136 -7.00 -29.43 -19.27
CA ARG A 136 -5.60 -29.74 -18.95
C ARG A 136 -4.70 -28.53 -18.81
N MET A 137 -5.11 -27.34 -19.25
CA MET A 137 -4.23 -26.19 -19.27
C MET A 137 -4.97 -24.92 -18.82
N ASP A 138 -4.47 -24.32 -17.76
CA ASP A 138 -4.90 -23.01 -17.27
C ASP A 138 -3.82 -21.98 -17.58
N PHE A 139 -4.27 -20.82 -18.05
CA PHE A 139 -3.42 -19.69 -18.39
C PHE A 139 -3.94 -18.44 -17.71
N GLU A 140 -3.05 -17.69 -17.10
CA GLU A 140 -3.31 -16.35 -16.58
C GLU A 140 -2.19 -15.40 -17.00
N ALA A 141 -2.55 -14.25 -17.57
CA ALA A 141 -1.64 -13.17 -17.86
C ALA A 141 -2.16 -11.87 -17.27
N THR A 142 -1.27 -11.07 -16.69
CA THR A 142 -1.57 -9.73 -16.21
C THR A 142 -0.60 -8.71 -16.80
N LEU A 143 -1.10 -7.52 -17.08
CA LEU A 143 -0.31 -6.36 -17.47
C LEU A 143 -0.85 -5.18 -16.69
N ASP A 144 0.00 -4.56 -15.86
CA ASP A 144 -0.36 -3.43 -15.01
C ASP A 144 0.61 -2.26 -15.24
N ALA A 145 0.06 -1.09 -15.53
CA ALA A 145 0.80 0.17 -15.54
C ALA A 145 0.46 0.98 -14.31
N TYR A 146 1.44 1.64 -13.70
CA TYR A 146 1.22 2.42 -12.49
C TYR A 146 2.00 3.74 -12.48
N ILE A 147 1.44 4.69 -11.74
CA ILE A 147 2.07 5.98 -11.43
C ILE A 147 1.88 6.25 -9.94
N ASN A 148 2.98 6.39 -9.21
CA ASN A 148 3.02 6.70 -7.79
C ASN A 148 3.64 8.08 -7.59
N ASN A 149 2.88 9.03 -7.09
CA ASN A 149 3.34 10.37 -6.74
C ASN A 149 3.47 10.44 -5.21
N VAL A 150 4.71 10.44 -4.72
CA VAL A 150 5.04 10.50 -3.29
C VAL A 150 5.41 11.92 -2.93
N LYS A 151 4.68 12.51 -2.00
CA LYS A 151 4.97 13.83 -1.40
C LYS A 151 5.62 13.64 -0.03
N ASP A 152 6.59 14.50 0.28
CA ASP A 152 7.32 14.51 1.55
C ASP A 152 7.97 13.14 1.87
N LYS A 153 8.58 12.49 0.86
CA LYS A 153 9.27 11.20 1.00
C LYS A 153 10.33 11.28 2.09
N ILE A 154 10.29 10.38 3.08
CA ILE A 154 11.31 10.30 4.12
C ILE A 154 12.46 9.44 3.60
N VAL A 155 13.67 10.01 3.64
CA VAL A 155 14.89 9.33 3.24
C VAL A 155 15.98 9.53 4.29
N ALA A 156 16.81 8.52 4.46
CA ALA A 156 18.03 8.63 5.24
C ALA A 156 19.12 9.25 4.36
N VAL A 157 19.76 10.29 4.85
CA VAL A 157 20.90 10.96 4.18
C VAL A 157 22.07 11.07 5.13
N PRO A 158 23.32 11.00 4.65
CA PRO A 158 24.48 11.24 5.49
C PRO A 158 24.51 12.70 5.96
N TYR A 159 24.51 12.92 7.26
CA TYR A 159 24.74 14.23 7.87
C TYR A 159 26.24 14.54 7.89
N ASN A 160 27.06 13.53 8.18
CA ASN A 160 28.52 13.57 8.10
C ASN A 160 29.06 12.13 7.85
N MET A 161 30.38 11.93 7.90
CA MET A 161 31.00 10.62 7.63
C MET A 161 30.54 9.50 8.57
N PHE A 162 29.98 9.81 9.76
CA PHE A 162 29.64 8.83 10.79
C PHE A 162 28.16 8.83 11.18
N VAL A 163 27.42 9.87 10.79
CA VAL A 163 26.03 10.10 11.24
C VAL A 163 25.12 10.27 10.04
N TRP A 164 24.01 9.53 10.05
CA TRP A 164 22.90 9.66 9.11
C TRP A 164 21.76 10.41 9.78
N THR A 165 20.94 11.09 9.02
CA THR A 165 19.72 11.72 9.49
C THR A 165 18.59 11.43 8.53
N HIS A 166 17.35 11.61 9.01
CA HIS A 166 16.16 11.48 8.18
C HIS A 166 15.63 12.86 7.80
N ILE A 167 15.32 13.04 6.53
CA ILE A 167 14.74 14.27 6.00
C ILE A 167 13.56 13.94 5.08
N ASN A 168 12.66 14.89 4.92
CA ASN A 168 11.66 14.82 3.87
C ASN A 168 12.24 15.41 2.59
N VAL A 169 12.27 14.60 1.51
CA VAL A 169 12.48 15.11 0.15
C VAL A 169 11.13 15.48 -0.46
N GLY A 170 11.09 16.53 -1.30
CA GLY A 170 9.85 17.15 -1.76
C GLY A 170 8.88 16.20 -2.44
N LYS A 171 9.15 15.83 -3.69
CA LYS A 171 8.30 14.94 -4.50
C LYS A 171 9.14 13.88 -5.19
N VAL A 172 8.64 12.65 -5.17
CA VAL A 172 9.20 11.53 -5.93
C VAL A 172 8.10 10.96 -6.81
N LEU A 173 8.37 10.86 -8.11
CA LEU A 173 7.49 10.21 -9.08
C LEU A 173 8.11 8.85 -9.42
N VAL A 174 7.33 7.79 -9.22
CA VAL A 174 7.68 6.43 -9.64
C VAL A 174 6.61 5.97 -10.62
N GLN A 175 7.01 5.52 -11.79
CA GLN A 175 6.11 4.98 -12.81
C GLN A 175 6.71 3.73 -13.40
N GLY A 176 5.85 2.78 -13.78
CA GLY A 176 6.35 1.55 -14.33
C GLY A 176 5.25 0.68 -14.91
N VAL A 177 5.69 -0.45 -15.43
CA VAL A 177 4.83 -1.49 -16.00
C VAL A 177 5.27 -2.84 -15.45
N ASP A 178 4.30 -3.59 -14.93
CA ASP A 178 4.47 -4.96 -14.46
C ASP A 178 3.71 -5.91 -15.37
N ALA A 179 4.37 -6.98 -15.81
CA ALA A 179 3.74 -8.07 -16.55
C ALA A 179 3.98 -9.39 -15.81
N SER A 180 2.95 -10.23 -15.74
CA SER A 180 3.08 -11.59 -15.20
C SER A 180 2.34 -12.60 -16.08
N ILE A 181 2.90 -13.79 -16.15
CA ILE A 181 2.31 -14.95 -16.84
C ILE A 181 2.39 -16.14 -15.89
N LEU A 182 1.29 -16.86 -15.77
CA LEU A 182 1.21 -18.15 -15.09
C LEU A 182 0.51 -19.14 -16.02
N THR A 183 1.15 -20.29 -16.23
CA THR A 183 0.57 -21.39 -16.98
C THR A 183 0.65 -22.65 -16.15
N SER A 184 -0.45 -23.37 -16.00
CA SER A 184 -0.51 -24.65 -15.31
C SER A 184 -1.00 -25.73 -16.26
N TYR A 185 -0.25 -26.83 -16.35
CA TYR A 185 -0.60 -28.01 -17.18
C TYR A 185 -0.85 -29.19 -16.28
N HIS A 186 -2.06 -29.73 -16.36
CA HIS A 186 -2.51 -30.91 -15.62
C HIS A 186 -2.20 -32.17 -16.40
N LEU A 187 -1.13 -32.89 -16.02
CA LEU A 187 -0.73 -34.14 -16.64
C LEU A 187 -1.77 -35.24 -16.36
N ASN A 188 -2.25 -35.29 -15.12
CA ASN A 188 -3.30 -36.19 -14.65
C ASN A 188 -3.94 -35.60 -13.38
N SER A 189 -4.90 -36.29 -12.75
CA SER A 189 -5.60 -35.84 -11.54
C SER A 189 -4.71 -35.61 -10.31
N ARG A 190 -3.44 -36.05 -10.35
CA ARG A 190 -2.49 -35.97 -9.23
C ARG A 190 -1.24 -35.15 -9.51
N GLN A 191 -1.00 -34.80 -10.76
CA GLN A 191 0.23 -34.13 -11.18
C GLN A 191 -0.08 -32.89 -12.02
N THR A 192 0.46 -31.77 -11.60
CA THR A 192 0.37 -30.46 -12.30
C THR A 192 1.76 -29.88 -12.43
N ILE A 193 2.10 -29.39 -13.60
CA ILE A 193 3.31 -28.60 -13.84
C ILE A 193 2.87 -27.14 -14.01
N SER A 194 3.47 -26.23 -13.25
CA SER A 194 3.22 -24.81 -13.38
C SER A 194 4.48 -24.06 -13.74
N LEU A 195 4.36 -23.14 -14.69
CA LEU A 195 5.42 -22.20 -15.10
C LEU A 195 4.93 -20.79 -14.86
N SER A 196 5.76 -19.97 -14.20
CA SER A 196 5.48 -18.56 -13.98
C SER A 196 6.65 -17.69 -14.43
N GLY A 197 6.34 -16.49 -14.94
CA GLY A 197 7.30 -15.47 -15.32
C GLY A 197 6.78 -14.10 -14.94
N ASN A 198 7.67 -13.24 -14.42
CA ASN A 198 7.36 -11.86 -14.07
C ASN A 198 8.39 -10.93 -14.71
N TYR A 199 7.93 -9.78 -15.16
CA TYR A 199 8.76 -8.71 -15.71
C TYR A 199 8.30 -7.37 -15.14
N THR A 200 9.25 -6.57 -14.66
CA THR A 200 9.00 -5.21 -14.14
C THR A 200 9.94 -4.23 -14.84
N TYR A 201 9.36 -3.13 -15.30
CA TYR A 201 10.09 -1.98 -15.82
C TYR A 201 9.68 -0.72 -15.05
N ASN A 202 10.68 0.00 -14.50
CA ASN A 202 10.53 1.23 -13.72
C ASN A 202 11.34 2.37 -14.35
#